data_2993952eec449b3ac92a6564cf4dedd6
#
_entry.id   2993952eec449b3ac92a6564cf4dedd6
#
_cell.length_a   1.000
_cell.length_b   1.000
_cell.length_c   1.000
_cell.angle_alpha   90.00
_cell.angle_beta   90.00
_cell.angle_gamma   90.00
#
_symmetry.space_group_name_H-M   'P 1'
#
loop_
_entity.id
_entity.type
_entity.pdbx_description
1 polymer ?
#
loop_
_entity_poly.entity_id
_entity_poly.type
_entity_poly.pdbx_seq_one_letter_code
_entity_poly.pdbx_strand_id
1 'polypeptide(L)'
;MAARDRNRTVSVTMVRKVEAAAGAVYAAWTEPRLLARWLAPGADTVTSVTVDLRKGGSFRLEGVNGDGKPYAFSGTYLDLVEDRRVALSWIYDGPVPALRGGTSIVVAELRKIEAGVTELTLTHEKLAARDAAEIYRVSWTECVGKLACVAACDEVAARPAGPGERADFFSDSQRDLQDRFGSRKLADRLEAVLVHDHLSAVDAAFIARQNMFFLATADAYGQPSCSYKGGARGFVTVADARTLAYPDYNGNGMHLSTGNINETGKVSLLFVDFERQARMRVLGSAHIADGDPLLEHYPGAQMIVRVTVESVFTNCPRYIHRMSLVEESAFVPKSGTETQEPAWKRLSAVADVLPDKDKHLAGQDTDLDKTLNKD
;
A
#
# COMPACT_ATOMS: atom_id res chain seq x y z
N MET A 1 29.52 1.74 -51.31
CA MET A 1 29.04 2.98 -50.66
C MET A 1 28.01 2.63 -49.60
N ALA A 2 28.42 1.98 -48.51
CA ALA A 2 27.54 1.61 -47.38
C ALA A 2 28.37 1.32 -46.11
N ALA A 3 29.03 2.34 -45.56
CA ALA A 3 29.78 2.23 -44.33
C ALA A 3 29.82 3.57 -43.57
N ARG A 4 28.67 4.11 -43.27
CA ARG A 4 28.55 5.30 -42.37
C ARG A 4 27.19 5.29 -41.71
N ASP A 5 26.95 4.45 -40.69
CA ASP A 5 25.93 4.74 -39.67
C ASP A 5 26.01 3.80 -38.45
N ARG A 6 27.21 3.27 -38.06
CA ARG A 6 27.38 2.35 -36.91
C ARG A 6 27.67 3.04 -35.57
N ASN A 7 27.53 4.36 -35.49
CA ASN A 7 27.93 5.07 -34.26
C ASN A 7 26.88 6.06 -33.73
N ARG A 8 25.62 5.83 -34.04
CA ARG A 8 24.56 6.63 -33.46
C ARG A 8 24.00 5.92 -32.21
N THR A 9 24.63 6.15 -31.07
CA THR A 9 24.13 5.70 -29.78
C THR A 9 22.76 6.32 -29.53
N VAL A 10 21.81 5.50 -29.09
CA VAL A 10 20.44 5.90 -28.73
C VAL A 10 20.41 6.21 -27.23
N SER A 11 19.61 7.20 -26.85
CA SER A 11 19.36 7.52 -25.43
C SER A 11 17.87 7.61 -25.13
N VAL A 12 17.53 7.37 -23.88
CA VAL A 12 16.20 7.58 -23.30
C VAL A 12 16.33 8.61 -22.22
N THR A 13 15.53 9.66 -22.27
CA THR A 13 15.48 10.67 -21.20
C THR A 13 14.04 10.83 -20.75
N MET A 14 13.86 10.93 -19.44
CA MET A 14 12.57 11.26 -18.82
C MET A 14 12.77 12.23 -17.68
N VAL A 15 11.76 13.07 -17.47
CA VAL A 15 11.72 14.03 -16.37
C VAL A 15 10.50 13.74 -15.52
N ARG A 16 10.66 13.69 -14.22
CA ARG A 16 9.57 13.48 -13.28
C ARG A 16 9.70 14.38 -12.06
N LYS A 17 8.58 14.98 -11.69
CA LYS A 17 8.44 15.63 -10.38
C LYS A 17 8.19 14.55 -9.32
N VAL A 18 9.00 14.58 -8.26
CA VAL A 18 8.94 13.66 -7.12
C VAL A 18 8.63 14.49 -5.88
N GLU A 19 7.56 14.16 -5.18
CA GLU A 19 7.13 14.82 -3.94
C GLU A 19 7.98 14.31 -2.76
N ALA A 20 9.28 14.57 -2.82
CA ALA A 20 10.28 14.23 -1.81
C ALA A 20 11.49 15.16 -1.90
N ALA A 21 12.22 15.31 -0.78
CA ALA A 21 13.50 16.04 -0.76
C ALA A 21 14.56 15.33 -1.60
N ALA A 22 15.52 16.10 -2.10
CA ALA A 22 16.57 15.56 -2.97
C ALA A 22 17.40 14.47 -2.27
N GLY A 23 17.61 14.57 -0.95
CA GLY A 23 18.27 13.54 -0.15
C GLY A 23 17.54 12.20 -0.14
N ALA A 24 16.22 12.22 -0.02
CA ALA A 24 15.41 10.99 -0.08
C ALA A 24 15.44 10.35 -1.49
N VAL A 25 15.40 11.17 -2.54
CA VAL A 25 15.55 10.69 -3.92
C VAL A 25 16.96 10.14 -4.16
N TYR A 26 17.99 10.78 -3.62
CA TYR A 26 19.38 10.31 -3.68
C TYR A 26 19.56 8.99 -2.94
N ALA A 27 19.03 8.87 -1.72
CA ALA A 27 19.02 7.64 -0.94
C ALA A 27 18.35 6.48 -1.71
N ALA A 28 17.23 6.74 -2.39
CA ALA A 28 16.57 5.75 -3.23
C ALA A 28 17.48 5.18 -4.34
N TRP A 29 18.45 5.93 -4.84
CA TRP A 29 19.43 5.51 -5.84
C TRP A 29 20.71 4.87 -5.27
N THR A 30 20.93 4.95 -3.98
CA THR A 30 22.22 4.59 -3.37
C THR A 30 22.11 3.55 -2.25
N GLU A 31 20.97 3.44 -1.59
CA GLU A 31 20.76 2.45 -0.53
C GLU A 31 20.21 1.12 -1.07
N PRO A 32 20.88 -0.02 -0.78
CA PRO A 32 20.45 -1.35 -1.26
C PRO A 32 19.00 -1.69 -0.94
N ARG A 33 18.55 -1.37 0.28
CA ARG A 33 17.18 -1.63 0.73
C ARG A 33 16.13 -0.85 -0.08
N LEU A 34 16.47 0.38 -0.50
CA LEU A 34 15.57 1.21 -1.29
C LEU A 34 15.60 0.81 -2.75
N LEU A 35 16.78 0.57 -3.33
CA LEU A 35 16.96 0.07 -4.70
C LEU A 35 16.12 -1.20 -4.94
N ALA A 36 16.10 -2.13 -3.99
CA ALA A 36 15.31 -3.36 -4.09
C ALA A 36 13.80 -3.13 -4.18
N ARG A 37 13.30 -1.97 -3.75
CA ARG A 37 11.86 -1.66 -3.72
C ARG A 37 11.33 -1.06 -5.01
N TRP A 38 12.18 -0.45 -5.83
CA TRP A 38 11.72 0.25 -7.01
C TRP A 38 12.38 -0.17 -8.32
N LEU A 39 13.61 -0.72 -8.28
CA LEU A 39 14.40 -1.01 -9.49
C LEU A 39 14.04 -2.38 -10.09
N ALA A 40 12.76 -2.63 -10.24
CA ALA A 40 12.17 -3.81 -10.89
C ALA A 40 10.89 -3.39 -11.63
N PRO A 41 10.83 -3.46 -12.97
CA PRO A 41 9.63 -3.12 -13.73
C PRO A 41 8.55 -4.20 -13.61
N GLY A 42 7.29 -3.82 -13.76
CA GLY A 42 6.16 -4.75 -13.83
C GLY A 42 6.07 -5.72 -12.66
N ALA A 43 6.00 -7.01 -12.99
CA ALA A 43 5.95 -8.14 -12.06
C ALA A 43 7.33 -8.68 -11.67
N ASP A 44 8.41 -8.05 -12.10
CA ASP A 44 9.76 -8.44 -11.74
C ASP A 44 10.02 -8.24 -10.24
N THR A 45 10.86 -9.10 -9.67
CA THR A 45 11.24 -9.05 -8.25
C THR A 45 12.75 -8.98 -8.09
N VAL A 46 13.24 -8.10 -7.23
CA VAL A 46 14.64 -8.02 -6.85
C VAL A 46 14.91 -9.06 -5.75
N THR A 47 15.96 -9.86 -5.92
CA THR A 47 16.37 -10.89 -4.95
C THR A 47 17.61 -10.49 -4.16
N SER A 48 18.48 -9.65 -4.74
CA SER A 48 19.71 -9.17 -4.09
C SER A 48 20.13 -7.83 -4.66
N VAL A 49 20.66 -6.95 -3.80
CA VAL A 49 21.34 -5.71 -4.19
C VAL A 49 22.62 -5.57 -3.40
N THR A 50 23.72 -5.32 -4.10
CA THR A 50 25.02 -5.06 -3.50
C THR A 50 25.58 -3.77 -4.09
N VAL A 51 26.03 -2.85 -3.24
CA VAL A 51 26.63 -1.58 -3.65
C VAL A 51 27.91 -1.32 -2.85
N ASP A 52 28.92 -0.81 -3.54
CA ASP A 52 30.10 -0.16 -2.95
C ASP A 52 29.98 1.34 -3.29
N LEU A 53 29.36 2.11 -2.37
CA LEU A 53 28.94 3.49 -2.60
C LEU A 53 30.14 4.45 -2.58
N ARG A 54 30.95 4.42 -3.64
CA ARG A 54 32.03 5.38 -3.92
C ARG A 54 32.24 5.46 -5.41
N LYS A 55 32.83 6.55 -5.87
CA LYS A 55 33.25 6.66 -7.28
C LYS A 55 34.22 5.53 -7.62
N GLY A 56 33.91 4.79 -8.66
CA GLY A 56 34.63 3.56 -9.05
C GLY A 56 34.17 2.29 -8.31
N GLY A 57 33.29 2.39 -7.32
CA GLY A 57 32.72 1.24 -6.61
C GLY A 57 31.70 0.47 -7.44
N SER A 58 31.48 -0.79 -7.11
CA SER A 58 30.62 -1.71 -7.85
C SER A 58 29.14 -1.56 -7.47
N PHE A 59 28.29 -1.79 -8.46
CA PHE A 59 26.84 -1.94 -8.31
C PHE A 59 26.42 -3.28 -8.89
N ARG A 60 25.60 -4.06 -8.18
CA ARG A 60 24.98 -5.28 -8.70
C ARG A 60 23.59 -5.46 -8.09
N LEU A 61 22.62 -5.72 -8.96
CA LEU A 61 21.26 -6.08 -8.62
C LEU A 61 20.91 -7.38 -9.32
N GLU A 62 20.34 -8.33 -8.59
CA GLU A 62 19.84 -9.60 -9.11
C GLU A 62 18.33 -9.67 -8.89
N GLY A 63 17.63 -10.30 -9.83
CA GLY A 63 16.19 -10.44 -9.80
C GLY A 63 15.67 -11.60 -10.60
N VAL A 64 14.37 -11.77 -10.54
CA VAL A 64 13.60 -12.75 -11.31
C VAL A 64 12.49 -12.00 -12.03
N ASN A 65 12.37 -12.20 -13.34
CA ASN A 65 11.32 -11.56 -14.11
C ASN A 65 9.94 -12.21 -13.90
N GLY A 66 8.89 -11.60 -14.43
CA GLY A 66 7.53 -12.12 -14.30
C GLY A 66 7.30 -13.55 -14.80
N ASP A 67 8.19 -14.08 -15.66
CA ASP A 67 8.18 -15.48 -16.14
C ASP A 67 9.00 -16.43 -15.24
N GLY A 68 9.56 -15.95 -14.14
CA GLY A 68 10.40 -16.75 -13.25
C GLY A 68 11.86 -16.92 -13.73
N LYS A 69 12.32 -16.16 -14.73
CA LYS A 69 13.69 -16.26 -15.26
C LYS A 69 14.61 -15.27 -14.56
N PRO A 70 15.83 -15.70 -14.15
CA PRO A 70 16.77 -14.83 -13.49
C PRO A 70 17.35 -13.77 -14.43
N TYR A 71 17.63 -12.60 -13.87
CA TYR A 71 18.39 -11.53 -14.54
C TYR A 71 19.27 -10.80 -13.54
N ALA A 72 20.26 -10.07 -14.05
CA ALA A 72 21.08 -9.18 -13.26
C ALA A 72 21.36 -7.88 -14.01
N PHE A 73 21.45 -6.79 -13.24
CA PHE A 73 22.10 -5.56 -13.64
C PHE A 73 23.38 -5.39 -12.85
N SER A 74 24.44 -4.95 -13.52
CA SER A 74 25.73 -4.68 -12.87
C SER A 74 26.41 -3.45 -13.48
N GLY A 75 27.30 -2.88 -12.72
CA GLY A 75 28.05 -1.71 -13.20
C GLY A 75 28.95 -1.10 -12.13
N THR A 76 29.37 0.12 -12.39
CA THR A 76 30.27 0.90 -11.55
C THR A 76 29.72 2.31 -11.40
N TYR A 77 29.79 2.87 -10.21
CA TYR A 77 29.48 4.28 -10.00
C TYR A 77 30.52 5.16 -10.67
N LEU A 78 30.09 5.88 -11.70
CA LEU A 78 30.95 6.80 -12.47
C LEU A 78 31.07 8.17 -11.83
N ASP A 79 29.97 8.60 -11.19
CA ASP A 79 29.90 9.87 -10.48
C ASP A 79 28.85 9.83 -9.39
N LEU A 80 29.15 10.44 -8.25
CA LEU A 80 28.27 10.56 -7.10
C LEU A 80 28.42 11.97 -6.53
N VAL A 81 27.35 12.74 -6.61
CA VAL A 81 27.24 14.07 -5.98
C VAL A 81 26.01 14.03 -5.10
N GLU A 82 26.23 14.07 -3.80
CA GLU A 82 25.17 13.96 -2.79
C GLU A 82 24.03 14.92 -3.11
N ASP A 83 22.79 14.41 -3.06
CA ASP A 83 21.54 15.11 -3.32
C ASP A 83 21.39 15.76 -4.71
N ARG A 84 22.31 15.47 -5.65
CA ARG A 84 22.32 16.12 -6.97
C ARG A 84 22.48 15.17 -8.13
N ARG A 85 23.31 14.13 -8.02
CA ARG A 85 23.64 13.30 -9.16
C ARG A 85 24.11 11.91 -8.77
N VAL A 86 23.60 10.91 -9.47
CA VAL A 86 24.12 9.53 -9.50
C VAL A 86 24.34 9.15 -10.95
N ALA A 87 25.55 8.74 -11.31
CA ALA A 87 25.87 8.20 -12.63
C ALA A 87 26.54 6.83 -12.49
N LEU A 88 26.06 5.84 -13.25
CA LEU A 88 26.63 4.49 -13.21
C LEU A 88 26.68 3.86 -14.60
N SER A 89 27.67 3.02 -14.83
CA SER A 89 27.67 2.13 -15.98
C SER A 89 26.62 1.04 -15.77
N TRP A 90 26.02 0.56 -16.86
CA TRP A 90 24.88 -0.34 -16.80
C TRP A 90 25.04 -1.50 -17.77
N ILE A 91 25.11 -2.69 -17.23
CA ILE A 91 25.25 -3.94 -17.97
C ILE A 91 24.07 -4.85 -17.58
N TYR A 92 23.37 -5.36 -18.58
CA TYR A 92 22.29 -6.32 -18.39
C TYR A 92 22.75 -7.74 -18.71
N ASP A 93 22.47 -8.66 -17.81
CA ASP A 93 22.58 -10.10 -18.00
C ASP A 93 21.24 -10.76 -17.65
N GLY A 94 20.55 -11.28 -18.65
CA GLY A 94 19.20 -11.80 -18.43
C GLY A 94 18.56 -12.35 -19.73
N PRO A 95 17.27 -12.74 -19.65
CA PRO A 95 16.59 -13.42 -20.75
C PRO A 95 16.22 -12.53 -21.95
N VAL A 96 16.32 -11.18 -21.85
CA VAL A 96 15.92 -10.27 -22.94
C VAL A 96 17.10 -10.01 -23.88
N PRO A 97 17.13 -10.60 -25.12
CA PRO A 97 18.29 -10.53 -26.01
C PRO A 97 18.64 -9.11 -26.42
N ALA A 98 17.64 -8.24 -26.64
CA ALA A 98 17.85 -6.85 -27.06
C ALA A 98 18.61 -5.98 -26.04
N LEU A 99 18.66 -6.39 -24.77
CA LEU A 99 19.35 -5.67 -23.70
C LEU A 99 20.79 -6.19 -23.44
N ARG A 100 21.17 -7.31 -24.04
CA ARG A 100 22.48 -7.94 -23.84
C ARG A 100 23.59 -7.29 -24.66
N GLY A 101 24.82 -7.46 -24.20
CA GLY A 101 26.03 -7.29 -25.02
C GLY A 101 26.58 -5.88 -25.12
N GLY A 102 26.18 -4.98 -24.22
CA GLY A 102 26.73 -3.63 -24.20
C GLY A 102 26.81 -3.04 -22.80
N THR A 103 27.72 -2.08 -22.63
CA THR A 103 27.76 -1.21 -21.46
C THR A 103 27.11 0.12 -21.84
N SER A 104 26.01 0.43 -21.18
CA SER A 104 25.34 1.72 -21.28
C SER A 104 25.61 2.56 -20.03
N ILE A 105 25.05 3.76 -19.96
CA ILE A 105 25.24 4.67 -18.82
C ILE A 105 23.86 5.17 -18.39
N VAL A 106 23.60 5.06 -17.09
CA VAL A 106 22.42 5.63 -16.44
C VAL A 106 22.85 6.84 -15.61
N VAL A 107 22.18 7.96 -15.81
CA VAL A 107 22.41 9.20 -15.07
C VAL A 107 21.08 9.65 -14.48
N ALA A 108 21.06 9.84 -13.17
CA ALA A 108 19.98 10.49 -12.44
C ALA A 108 20.47 11.86 -11.95
N GLU A 109 19.84 12.91 -12.42
CA GLU A 109 20.09 14.30 -11.98
C GLU A 109 18.92 14.79 -11.15
N LEU A 110 19.22 15.36 -9.98
CA LEU A 110 18.25 15.78 -8.98
C LEU A 110 18.32 17.31 -8.86
N ARG A 111 17.20 17.97 -9.10
CA ARG A 111 17.08 19.41 -8.95
C ARG A 111 15.95 19.74 -7.99
N LYS A 112 16.28 20.35 -6.86
CA LYS A 112 15.28 20.85 -5.92
C LYS A 112 14.45 21.93 -6.63
N ILE A 113 13.11 21.78 -6.63
CA ILE A 113 12.18 22.77 -7.16
C ILE A 113 11.64 23.64 -6.02
N GLU A 114 11.17 23.03 -4.96
CA GLU A 114 10.64 23.67 -3.75
C GLU A 114 10.91 22.78 -2.52
N ALA A 115 10.47 23.18 -1.34
CA ALA A 115 10.65 22.37 -0.13
C ALA A 115 9.88 21.04 -0.27
N GLY A 116 10.58 19.91 -0.09
CA GLY A 116 9.98 18.58 -0.22
C GLY A 116 9.67 18.16 -1.65
N VAL A 117 10.15 18.87 -2.69
CA VAL A 117 9.87 18.54 -4.08
C VAL A 117 11.14 18.59 -4.94
N THR A 118 11.41 17.49 -5.62
CA THR A 118 12.57 17.29 -6.47
C THR A 118 12.18 16.95 -7.90
N GLU A 119 12.80 17.58 -8.87
CA GLU A 119 12.76 17.16 -10.26
C GLU A 119 13.88 16.14 -10.49
N LEU A 120 13.49 14.93 -10.86
CA LEU A 120 14.38 13.86 -11.30
C LEU A 120 14.45 13.87 -12.82
N THR A 121 15.64 14.09 -13.38
CA THR A 121 15.95 13.82 -14.79
C THR A 121 16.74 12.53 -14.88
N LEU A 122 16.14 11.48 -15.45
CA LEU A 122 16.80 10.23 -15.72
C LEU A 122 17.20 10.17 -17.19
N THR A 123 18.49 9.92 -17.45
CA THR A 123 18.99 9.68 -18.79
C THR A 123 19.69 8.32 -18.85
N HIS A 124 19.27 7.46 -19.77
CA HIS A 124 19.93 6.21 -20.12
C HIS A 124 20.55 6.34 -21.50
N GLU A 125 21.84 6.44 -21.58
CA GLU A 125 22.59 6.72 -22.79
C GLU A 125 23.49 5.59 -23.23
N LYS A 126 24.03 5.69 -24.44
CA LYS A 126 24.89 4.67 -25.09
C LYS A 126 24.18 3.32 -25.28
N LEU A 127 22.88 3.34 -25.53
CA LEU A 127 22.13 2.15 -25.86
C LEU A 127 22.51 1.65 -27.26
N ALA A 128 22.67 0.33 -27.39
CA ALA A 128 23.17 -0.29 -28.63
C ALA A 128 22.16 -0.26 -29.79
N ALA A 129 20.85 -0.23 -29.49
CA ALA A 129 19.80 -0.32 -30.49
C ALA A 129 18.52 0.43 -30.08
N ARG A 130 17.67 0.73 -31.06
CA ARG A 130 16.37 1.36 -30.83
C ARG A 130 15.42 0.47 -30.02
N ASP A 131 15.46 -0.83 -30.25
CA ASP A 131 14.62 -1.79 -29.53
C ASP A 131 14.97 -1.82 -28.04
N ALA A 132 16.26 -1.74 -27.70
CA ALA A 132 16.71 -1.61 -26.30
C ALA A 132 16.20 -0.30 -25.68
N ALA A 133 16.24 0.80 -26.42
CA ALA A 133 15.75 2.09 -25.95
C ALA A 133 14.24 2.06 -25.67
N GLU A 134 13.45 1.38 -26.51
CA GLU A 134 12.01 1.26 -26.31
C GLU A 134 11.70 0.44 -25.04
N ILE A 135 12.36 -0.70 -24.86
CA ILE A 135 12.22 -1.54 -23.67
C ILE A 135 12.59 -0.75 -22.41
N TYR A 136 13.74 -0.06 -22.41
CA TYR A 136 14.16 0.74 -21.27
C TYR A 136 13.23 1.92 -20.99
N ARG A 137 12.63 2.53 -22.02
CA ARG A 137 11.66 3.62 -21.82
C ARG A 137 10.44 3.16 -21.05
N VAL A 138 9.88 2.00 -21.38
CA VAL A 138 8.75 1.41 -20.65
C VAL A 138 9.18 1.03 -19.23
N SER A 139 10.28 0.28 -19.08
CA SER A 139 10.79 -0.16 -17.78
C SER A 139 11.09 1.01 -16.84
N TRP A 140 11.76 2.06 -17.32
CA TRP A 140 12.07 3.23 -16.52
C TRP A 140 10.83 4.03 -16.13
N THR A 141 9.79 4.09 -16.99
CA THR A 141 8.53 4.75 -16.63
C THR A 141 7.91 4.11 -15.40
N GLU A 142 7.89 2.80 -15.33
CA GLU A 142 7.37 2.05 -14.19
C GLU A 142 8.29 2.16 -12.97
N CYS A 143 9.59 1.96 -13.16
CA CYS A 143 10.59 2.03 -12.09
C CYS A 143 10.62 3.43 -11.43
N VAL A 144 10.66 4.50 -12.21
CA VAL A 144 10.63 5.88 -11.69
C VAL A 144 9.30 6.20 -11.00
N GLY A 145 8.19 5.57 -11.44
CA GLY A 145 6.92 5.60 -10.71
C GLY A 145 7.04 5.04 -9.29
N LYS A 146 7.63 3.86 -9.17
CA LYS A 146 7.91 3.21 -7.88
C LYS A 146 8.92 4.00 -7.04
N LEU A 147 9.98 4.53 -7.66
CA LEU A 147 10.98 5.37 -7.00
C LEU A 147 10.34 6.59 -6.34
N ALA A 148 9.44 7.27 -7.04
CA ALA A 148 8.76 8.44 -6.51
C ALA A 148 7.99 8.09 -5.22
N CYS A 149 7.31 6.94 -5.19
CA CYS A 149 6.65 6.45 -3.99
C CYS A 149 7.67 6.13 -2.87
N VAL A 150 8.76 5.43 -3.21
CA VAL A 150 9.80 5.04 -2.23
C VAL A 150 10.45 6.27 -1.61
N ALA A 151 10.83 7.27 -2.41
CA ALA A 151 11.48 8.50 -1.93
C ALA A 151 10.55 9.35 -1.05
N ALA A 152 9.28 9.52 -1.46
CA ALA A 152 8.29 10.24 -0.66
C ALA A 152 8.06 9.58 0.70
N CYS A 153 8.15 8.26 0.76
CA CYS A 153 7.94 7.47 1.97
C CYS A 153 9.14 7.51 2.93
N ASP A 154 10.37 7.53 2.41
CA ASP A 154 11.58 7.58 3.24
C ASP A 154 11.76 8.94 3.93
N GLU A 155 11.28 10.02 3.33
CA GLU A 155 11.26 11.34 3.95
C GLU A 155 10.32 11.40 5.17
N VAL A 156 9.24 10.61 5.14
CA VAL A 156 8.30 10.44 6.27
C VAL A 156 8.91 9.55 7.36
N ALA A 157 9.70 8.52 6.98
CA ALA A 157 10.39 7.63 7.92
C ALA A 157 11.54 8.32 8.69
N ALA A 158 12.10 9.43 8.18
CA ALA A 158 13.11 10.24 8.85
C ALA A 158 12.54 11.18 9.92
N ARG A 159 11.22 11.25 10.12
CA ARG A 159 10.62 12.01 11.22
C ARG A 159 10.71 11.20 12.51
N PRO A 160 11.12 11.85 13.64
CA PRO A 160 11.16 11.15 14.92
C PRO A 160 9.77 10.67 15.31
N ALA A 161 9.72 9.43 15.82
CA ALA A 161 8.51 8.81 16.34
C ALA A 161 7.80 9.69 17.38
N GLY A 162 6.49 9.85 17.25
CA GLY A 162 5.67 10.56 18.23
C GLY A 162 5.57 9.77 19.56
N PRO A 163 5.22 10.43 20.67
CA PRO A 163 5.12 9.75 21.96
C PRO A 163 4.03 8.67 21.93
N GLY A 164 4.44 7.41 22.06
CA GLY A 164 3.55 6.24 22.11
C GLY A 164 3.77 5.20 21.02
N GLU A 165 4.77 5.36 20.14
CA GLU A 165 5.10 4.35 19.13
C GLU A 165 5.73 3.11 19.75
N ARG A 166 5.29 1.97 19.27
CA ARG A 166 5.79 0.65 19.63
C ARG A 166 7.23 0.53 19.13
N ALA A 167 8.20 0.36 20.02
CA ALA A 167 9.62 0.25 19.69
C ALA A 167 9.92 -0.97 18.79
N ASP A 168 9.16 -2.07 18.97
CA ASP A 168 9.32 -3.32 18.22
C ASP A 168 7.98 -3.79 17.65
N PHE A 169 7.99 -4.31 16.42
CA PHE A 169 6.81 -4.89 15.78
C PHE A 169 6.29 -6.12 16.53
N PHE A 170 7.18 -6.98 17.01
CA PHE A 170 6.83 -8.17 17.76
C PHE A 170 6.96 -7.94 19.28
N SER A 171 6.02 -8.46 20.05
CA SER A 171 6.11 -8.50 21.52
C SER A 171 7.06 -9.62 21.98
N ASP A 172 7.53 -9.54 23.24
CA ASP A 172 8.41 -10.57 23.83
C ASP A 172 7.80 -11.97 23.73
N SER A 173 6.52 -12.12 24.06
CA SER A 173 5.81 -13.40 23.95
C SER A 173 5.75 -13.94 22.52
N GLN A 174 5.63 -13.06 21.53
CA GLN A 174 5.70 -13.46 20.11
C GLN A 174 7.13 -13.90 19.75
N ARG A 175 8.13 -13.21 20.28
CA ARG A 175 9.54 -13.53 20.09
C ARG A 175 9.89 -14.89 20.73
N ASP A 176 9.38 -15.19 21.91
CA ASP A 176 9.56 -16.49 22.58
C ASP A 176 8.99 -17.65 21.74
N LEU A 177 7.81 -17.45 21.15
CA LEU A 177 7.22 -18.44 20.26
C LEU A 177 8.05 -18.63 18.98
N GLN A 178 8.57 -17.53 18.41
CA GLN A 178 9.45 -17.61 17.22
C GLN A 178 10.72 -18.41 17.54
N ASP A 179 11.31 -18.23 18.70
CA ASP A 179 12.49 -19.00 19.14
C ASP A 179 12.14 -20.47 19.34
N ARG A 180 11.05 -20.75 20.04
CA ARG A 180 10.56 -22.11 20.30
C ARG A 180 10.35 -22.90 18.99
N PHE A 181 9.84 -22.26 17.95
CA PHE A 181 9.58 -22.88 16.65
C PHE A 181 10.73 -22.69 15.64
N GLY A 182 11.85 -22.08 16.05
CA GLY A 182 13.00 -21.84 15.17
C GLY A 182 12.71 -20.87 14.01
N SER A 183 11.69 -20.02 14.14
CA SER A 183 11.23 -19.12 13.09
C SER A 183 11.69 -17.67 13.24
N ARG A 184 12.53 -17.34 14.24
CA ARG A 184 13.00 -15.98 14.55
C ARG A 184 13.59 -15.29 13.31
N LYS A 185 14.57 -15.90 12.67
CA LYS A 185 15.23 -15.34 11.48
C LYS A 185 14.28 -15.13 10.30
N LEU A 186 13.28 -16.01 10.16
CA LEU A 186 12.25 -15.85 9.13
C LEU A 186 11.34 -14.67 9.48
N ALA A 187 10.90 -14.55 10.73
CA ALA A 187 10.06 -13.45 11.19
C ALA A 187 10.75 -12.10 11.01
N ASP A 188 12.03 -11.98 11.37
CA ASP A 188 12.83 -10.76 11.18
C ASP A 188 12.92 -10.39 9.68
N ARG A 189 13.15 -11.38 8.83
CA ARG A 189 13.19 -11.15 7.38
C ARG A 189 11.83 -10.72 6.83
N LEU A 190 10.74 -11.33 7.28
CA LEU A 190 9.38 -10.97 6.84
C LEU A 190 8.97 -9.59 7.34
N GLU A 191 9.35 -9.23 8.56
CA GLU A 191 9.16 -7.87 9.08
C GLU A 191 9.88 -6.86 8.19
N ALA A 192 11.16 -7.04 7.96
CA ALA A 192 11.99 -6.13 7.18
C ALA A 192 11.53 -5.97 5.70
N VAL A 193 10.89 -7.02 5.12
CA VAL A 193 10.51 -7.01 3.70
C VAL A 193 9.05 -6.63 3.49
N LEU A 194 8.15 -7.01 4.40
CA LEU A 194 6.70 -6.89 4.19
C LEU A 194 6.04 -5.79 5.01
N VAL A 195 6.59 -5.46 6.20
CA VAL A 195 5.96 -4.48 7.08
C VAL A 195 6.47 -3.09 6.74
N HIS A 196 5.56 -2.17 6.52
CA HIS A 196 5.84 -0.76 6.27
C HIS A 196 4.84 0.11 7.03
N ASP A 197 5.19 1.35 7.28
CA ASP A 197 4.44 2.29 8.12
C ASP A 197 3.50 3.22 7.33
N HIS A 198 3.34 2.96 6.05
CA HIS A 198 2.57 3.78 5.13
C HIS A 198 1.95 2.94 4.01
N LEU A 199 0.93 3.48 3.34
CA LEU A 199 0.25 2.86 2.21
C LEU A 199 0.99 3.18 0.91
N SER A 200 1.50 2.15 0.25
CA SER A 200 2.02 2.26 -1.11
C SER A 200 0.88 2.42 -2.13
N ALA A 201 1.22 2.79 -3.36
CA ALA A 201 0.25 2.80 -4.46
C ALA A 201 -0.38 1.42 -4.72
N VAL A 202 0.36 0.33 -4.46
CA VAL A 202 -0.14 -1.05 -4.58
C VAL A 202 -1.16 -1.35 -3.49
N ASP A 203 -0.90 -0.91 -2.25
CA ASP A 203 -1.83 -1.07 -1.13
C ASP A 203 -3.10 -0.26 -1.36
N ALA A 204 -2.98 0.99 -1.81
CA ALA A 204 -4.11 1.84 -2.16
C ALA A 204 -4.96 1.20 -3.27
N ALA A 205 -4.34 0.66 -4.31
CA ALA A 205 -5.03 -0.05 -5.39
C ALA A 205 -5.69 -1.36 -4.90
N PHE A 206 -5.10 -2.04 -3.91
CA PHE A 206 -5.71 -3.21 -3.28
C PHE A 206 -6.95 -2.81 -2.47
N ILE A 207 -6.86 -1.78 -1.62
CA ILE A 207 -7.96 -1.27 -0.80
C ILE A 207 -9.11 -0.77 -1.68
N ALA A 208 -8.83 -0.02 -2.74
CA ALA A 208 -9.83 0.51 -3.66
C ALA A 208 -10.68 -0.56 -4.36
N ARG A 209 -10.22 -1.81 -4.40
CA ARG A 209 -10.99 -2.94 -4.95
C ARG A 209 -11.87 -3.64 -3.94
N GLN A 210 -11.69 -3.35 -2.64
CA GLN A 210 -12.45 -4.03 -1.60
C GLN A 210 -13.83 -3.41 -1.43
N ASN A 211 -14.79 -4.25 -1.07
CA ASN A 211 -16.15 -3.89 -0.68
C ASN A 211 -16.45 -4.21 0.78
N MET A 212 -15.46 -4.75 1.49
CA MET A 212 -15.55 -5.10 2.89
C MET A 212 -14.18 -5.19 3.55
N PHE A 213 -14.15 -5.08 4.87
CA PHE A 213 -13.04 -5.47 5.73
C PHE A 213 -13.56 -5.90 7.11
N PHE A 214 -12.72 -6.62 7.85
CA PHE A 214 -12.95 -6.88 9.28
C PHE A 214 -12.22 -5.83 10.10
N LEU A 215 -12.95 -5.19 11.01
CA LEU A 215 -12.42 -4.21 11.95
C LEU A 215 -12.29 -4.84 13.33
N ALA A 216 -11.08 -4.93 13.85
CA ALA A 216 -10.84 -5.27 15.24
C ALA A 216 -10.58 -3.99 16.05
N THR A 217 -11.18 -3.92 17.23
CA THR A 217 -11.01 -2.86 18.23
C THR A 217 -10.90 -3.49 19.62
N ALA A 218 -10.47 -2.74 20.62
CA ALA A 218 -10.53 -3.18 22.02
C ALA A 218 -10.99 -2.03 22.90
N ASP A 219 -11.75 -2.34 23.95
CA ASP A 219 -12.12 -1.37 24.98
C ASP A 219 -10.94 -1.06 25.94
N ALA A 220 -11.14 -0.16 26.89
CA ALA A 220 -10.12 0.21 27.87
C ALA A 220 -9.70 -0.95 28.79
N TYR A 221 -10.51 -2.00 28.91
CA TYR A 221 -10.21 -3.20 29.68
C TYR A 221 -9.44 -4.25 28.88
N GLY A 222 -9.20 -3.98 27.57
CA GLY A 222 -8.53 -4.89 26.66
C GLY A 222 -9.45 -5.97 26.07
N GLN A 223 -10.78 -5.88 26.25
CA GLN A 223 -11.71 -6.81 25.64
C GLN A 223 -11.79 -6.57 24.13
N PRO A 224 -11.38 -7.55 23.29
CA PRO A 224 -11.40 -7.37 21.86
C PRO A 224 -12.83 -7.48 21.29
N SER A 225 -13.08 -6.71 20.24
CA SER A 225 -14.27 -6.79 19.42
C SER A 225 -13.85 -6.88 17.94
N CYS A 226 -14.59 -7.66 17.16
CA CYS A 226 -14.39 -7.76 15.73
C CYS A 226 -15.72 -7.56 15.00
N SER A 227 -15.75 -6.68 14.01
CA SER A 227 -16.95 -6.40 13.22
C SER A 227 -16.66 -6.44 11.73
N TYR A 228 -17.64 -6.89 10.97
CA TYR A 228 -17.67 -6.76 9.52
C TYR A 228 -18.06 -5.32 9.16
N LYS A 229 -17.30 -4.70 8.26
CA LYS A 229 -17.61 -3.41 7.67
C LYS A 229 -17.72 -3.60 6.17
N GLY A 230 -18.88 -3.32 5.61
CA GLY A 230 -19.15 -3.46 4.18
C GLY A 230 -19.68 -2.17 3.56
N GLY A 231 -19.48 -2.04 2.28
CA GLY A 231 -19.92 -0.90 1.49
C GLY A 231 -19.80 -1.17 -0.01
N ALA A 232 -20.04 -0.18 -0.82
CA ALA A 232 -19.75 -0.26 -2.24
C ALA A 232 -18.24 -0.48 -2.47
N ARG A 233 -17.88 -1.08 -3.60
CA ARG A 233 -16.46 -1.26 -3.94
C ARG A 233 -15.71 0.07 -3.87
N GLY A 234 -14.63 0.12 -3.12
CA GLY A 234 -13.84 1.32 -2.90
C GLY A 234 -14.40 2.27 -1.84
N PHE A 235 -15.32 1.81 -0.97
CA PHE A 235 -15.87 2.62 0.11
C PHE A 235 -14.85 3.04 1.17
N VAL A 236 -13.68 2.46 1.19
CA VAL A 236 -12.55 2.91 2.02
C VAL A 236 -11.70 3.85 1.18
N THR A 237 -11.61 5.10 1.59
CA THR A 237 -10.78 6.13 0.95
C THR A 237 -9.37 6.09 1.51
N VAL A 238 -8.37 6.04 0.64
CA VAL A 238 -6.98 6.34 0.97
C VAL A 238 -6.78 7.84 0.79
N ALA A 239 -6.80 8.59 1.88
CA ALA A 239 -6.70 10.05 1.84
C ALA A 239 -5.27 10.53 1.55
N ASP A 240 -4.30 9.83 2.10
CA ASP A 240 -2.87 10.01 1.86
C ASP A 240 -2.10 8.72 2.22
N ALA A 241 -0.77 8.77 2.18
CA ALA A 241 0.07 7.61 2.44
C ALA A 241 -0.06 7.05 3.88
N ARG A 242 -0.60 7.81 4.83
CA ARG A 242 -0.76 7.41 6.24
C ARG A 242 -2.18 7.50 6.75
N THR A 243 -3.14 7.84 5.90
CA THR A 243 -4.52 8.06 6.34
C THR A 243 -5.51 7.27 5.49
N LEU A 244 -6.26 6.39 6.15
CA LEU A 244 -7.48 5.80 5.62
C LEU A 244 -8.69 6.51 6.20
N ALA A 245 -9.79 6.53 5.44
CA ALA A 245 -11.08 6.95 5.93
C ALA A 245 -12.18 6.00 5.44
N TYR A 246 -13.16 5.72 6.29
CA TYR A 246 -14.32 4.94 5.91
C TYR A 246 -15.60 5.43 6.61
N PRO A 247 -16.77 5.27 5.97
CA PRO A 247 -18.04 5.64 6.56
C PRO A 247 -18.47 4.63 7.63
N ASP A 248 -19.04 5.11 8.72
CA ASP A 248 -19.83 4.30 9.63
C ASP A 248 -21.31 4.52 9.33
N TYR A 249 -21.95 3.44 8.88
CA TYR A 249 -23.36 3.45 8.49
C TYR A 249 -24.28 3.15 9.67
N ASN A 250 -25.59 3.40 9.49
CA ASN A 250 -26.60 3.08 10.50
C ASN A 250 -26.60 1.56 10.81
N GLY A 251 -26.26 1.21 12.05
CA GLY A 251 -26.19 -0.16 12.53
C GLY A 251 -27.28 -0.51 13.54
N ASN A 252 -26.92 -1.38 14.49
CA ASN A 252 -27.81 -1.85 15.55
C ASN A 252 -27.90 -0.97 16.79
N GLY A 253 -27.25 0.20 16.77
CA GLY A 253 -27.23 1.15 17.89
C GLY A 253 -26.29 0.79 19.06
N MET A 254 -25.62 -0.35 19.03
CA MET A 254 -24.70 -0.75 20.11
C MET A 254 -23.38 0.01 20.14
N HIS A 255 -22.95 0.57 19.00
CA HIS A 255 -21.75 1.40 18.86
C HIS A 255 -20.44 0.79 19.43
N LEU A 256 -20.33 -0.55 19.51
CA LEU A 256 -19.17 -1.23 20.10
C LEU A 256 -17.84 -0.79 19.47
N SER A 257 -17.76 -0.80 18.12
CA SER A 257 -16.52 -0.42 17.44
C SER A 257 -16.20 1.06 17.57
N THR A 258 -17.19 1.92 17.40
CA THR A 258 -17.02 3.39 17.46
C THR A 258 -16.77 3.86 18.91
N GLY A 259 -17.41 3.21 19.90
CA GLY A 259 -17.14 3.42 21.31
C GLY A 259 -15.68 3.08 21.66
N ASN A 260 -15.21 1.89 21.28
CA ASN A 260 -13.82 1.47 21.49
C ASN A 260 -12.81 2.41 20.80
N ILE A 261 -13.14 2.90 19.58
CA ILE A 261 -12.31 3.88 18.89
C ILE A 261 -12.20 5.18 19.67
N ASN A 262 -13.31 5.70 20.20
CA ASN A 262 -13.28 6.91 21.01
C ASN A 262 -12.50 6.73 22.32
N GLU A 263 -12.50 5.53 22.89
CA GLU A 263 -11.86 5.24 24.16
C GLU A 263 -10.37 4.94 24.02
N THR A 264 -9.98 4.06 23.09
CA THR A 264 -8.60 3.57 22.97
C THR A 264 -7.91 4.02 21.68
N GLY A 265 -8.65 4.35 20.66
CA GLY A 265 -8.14 4.65 19.34
C GLY A 265 -7.52 3.47 18.59
N LYS A 266 -7.27 2.32 19.23
CA LYS A 266 -6.53 1.21 18.63
C LYS A 266 -7.40 0.38 17.69
N VAL A 267 -6.91 0.21 16.45
CA VAL A 267 -7.63 -0.54 15.40
C VAL A 267 -6.72 -1.46 14.62
N SER A 268 -7.32 -2.54 14.12
CA SER A 268 -6.73 -3.40 13.09
C SER A 268 -7.78 -3.66 12.02
N LEU A 269 -7.44 -3.34 10.77
CA LEU A 269 -8.26 -3.61 9.60
C LEU A 269 -7.68 -4.81 8.86
N LEU A 270 -8.51 -5.82 8.62
CA LEU A 270 -8.16 -6.99 7.80
C LEU A 270 -8.99 -6.96 6.52
N PHE A 271 -8.35 -6.60 5.42
CA PHE A 271 -8.92 -6.73 4.08
C PHE A 271 -8.67 -8.14 3.54
N VAL A 272 -9.68 -8.76 2.94
CA VAL A 272 -9.57 -10.08 2.32
C VAL A 272 -10.22 -10.06 0.95
N ASP A 273 -9.40 -10.27 -0.08
CA ASP A 273 -9.86 -10.52 -1.44
C ASP A 273 -10.06 -12.03 -1.60
N PHE A 274 -11.30 -12.49 -1.45
CA PHE A 274 -11.64 -13.91 -1.54
C PHE A 274 -11.56 -14.44 -2.97
N GLU A 275 -11.75 -13.60 -3.98
CA GLU A 275 -11.69 -14.03 -5.39
C GLU A 275 -10.26 -14.32 -5.82
N ARG A 276 -9.29 -13.48 -5.36
CA ARG A 276 -7.87 -13.60 -5.68
C ARG A 276 -7.04 -14.29 -4.60
N GLN A 277 -7.68 -14.67 -3.49
CA GLN A 277 -7.05 -15.27 -2.32
C GLN A 277 -5.87 -14.41 -1.79
N ALA A 278 -6.12 -13.14 -1.58
CA ALA A 278 -5.14 -12.19 -1.05
C ALA A 278 -5.68 -11.52 0.21
N ARG A 279 -4.79 -11.10 1.11
CA ARG A 279 -5.16 -10.34 2.30
C ARG A 279 -4.10 -9.33 2.69
N MET A 280 -4.55 -8.24 3.29
CA MET A 280 -3.71 -7.18 3.84
C MET A 280 -4.22 -6.78 5.22
N ARG A 281 -3.29 -6.49 6.13
CA ARG A 281 -3.60 -5.86 7.42
C ARG A 281 -3.10 -4.44 7.45
N VAL A 282 -3.90 -3.60 8.08
CA VAL A 282 -3.53 -2.25 8.47
C VAL A 282 -3.73 -2.14 9.98
N LEU A 283 -2.66 -1.85 10.70
CA LEU A 283 -2.70 -1.53 12.13
C LEU A 283 -2.57 -0.02 12.26
N GLY A 284 -3.26 0.56 13.22
CA GLY A 284 -3.18 2.00 13.42
C GLY A 284 -4.02 2.51 14.58
N SER A 285 -4.08 3.82 14.66
CA SER A 285 -4.96 4.54 15.57
C SER A 285 -6.07 5.23 14.79
N ALA A 286 -7.29 5.17 15.31
CA ALA A 286 -8.46 5.74 14.67
C ALA A 286 -9.10 6.81 15.54
N HIS A 287 -9.78 7.75 14.88
CA HIS A 287 -10.60 8.77 15.52
C HIS A 287 -11.84 9.07 14.68
N ILE A 288 -12.85 9.59 15.31
CA ILE A 288 -14.07 10.05 14.67
C ILE A 288 -14.04 11.57 14.71
N ALA A 289 -14.15 12.21 13.55
CA ALA A 289 -14.20 13.66 13.43
C ALA A 289 -15.64 14.11 13.21
N ASP A 290 -16.12 15.03 14.03
CA ASP A 290 -17.39 15.67 13.82
C ASP A 290 -17.32 16.58 12.58
N GLY A 291 -18.34 16.51 11.72
CA GLY A 291 -18.43 17.35 10.52
C GLY A 291 -17.35 17.05 9.46
N ASP A 292 -16.87 15.82 9.38
CA ASP A 292 -15.88 15.43 8.37
C ASP A 292 -16.40 15.69 6.95
N PRO A 293 -15.65 16.40 6.09
CA PRO A 293 -16.09 16.71 4.71
C PRO A 293 -16.43 15.48 3.86
N LEU A 294 -15.84 14.32 4.17
CA LEU A 294 -16.14 13.09 3.45
C LEU A 294 -17.57 12.58 3.66
N LEU A 295 -18.29 13.07 4.67
CA LEU A 295 -19.71 12.70 4.87
C LEU A 295 -20.56 12.99 3.63
N GLU A 296 -20.27 14.08 2.92
CA GLU A 296 -21.00 14.45 1.68
C GLU A 296 -20.82 13.43 0.56
N HIS A 297 -19.74 12.64 0.60
CA HIS A 297 -19.40 11.63 -0.41
C HIS A 297 -19.99 10.25 -0.11
N TYR A 298 -20.50 10.05 1.11
CA TYR A 298 -21.03 8.75 1.56
C TYR A 298 -22.51 8.83 1.95
N PRO A 299 -23.45 8.63 1.01
CA PRO A 299 -24.88 8.60 1.31
C PRO A 299 -25.17 7.64 2.47
N GLY A 300 -25.99 8.08 3.43
CA GLY A 300 -26.39 7.26 4.58
C GLY A 300 -25.33 7.05 5.67
N ALA A 301 -24.12 7.61 5.52
CA ALA A 301 -23.12 7.59 6.59
C ALA A 301 -23.55 8.48 7.76
N GLN A 302 -23.34 8.00 8.98
CA GLN A 302 -23.60 8.78 10.20
C GLN A 302 -22.35 9.53 10.65
N MET A 303 -21.19 8.95 10.43
CA MET A 303 -19.87 9.52 10.76
C MET A 303 -18.78 8.95 9.85
N ILE A 304 -17.64 9.61 9.85
CA ILE A 304 -16.42 9.13 9.18
C ILE A 304 -15.42 8.72 10.25
N VAL A 305 -14.85 7.54 10.09
CA VAL A 305 -13.73 7.08 10.89
C VAL A 305 -12.45 7.30 10.09
N ARG A 306 -11.52 8.05 10.64
CA ARG A 306 -10.17 8.24 10.10
C ARG A 306 -9.18 7.37 10.84
N VAL A 307 -8.33 6.67 10.09
CA VAL A 307 -7.31 5.78 10.62
C VAL A 307 -5.95 6.31 10.23
N THR A 308 -5.13 6.63 11.24
CA THR A 308 -3.71 6.89 11.05
C THR A 308 -2.99 5.54 11.02
N VAL A 309 -2.32 5.26 9.91
CA VAL A 309 -1.64 4.00 9.64
C VAL A 309 -0.33 3.94 10.42
N GLU A 310 -0.16 2.90 11.24
CA GLU A 310 1.07 2.59 11.98
C GLU A 310 1.84 1.45 11.30
N SER A 311 1.14 0.45 10.75
CA SER A 311 1.76 -0.66 10.02
C SER A 311 0.83 -1.23 8.96
N VAL A 312 1.40 -1.53 7.80
CA VAL A 312 0.73 -2.23 6.69
C VAL A 312 1.55 -3.45 6.32
N PHE A 313 0.91 -4.58 6.11
CA PHE A 313 1.58 -5.79 5.65
C PHE A 313 0.61 -6.81 5.08
N THR A 314 1.13 -7.64 4.19
CA THR A 314 0.42 -8.78 3.63
C THR A 314 0.79 -10.06 4.37
N ASN A 315 -0.09 -11.06 4.32
CA ASN A 315 0.18 -12.39 4.85
C ASN A 315 -0.06 -13.45 3.79
N CYS A 316 0.56 -14.62 3.98
CA CYS A 316 0.38 -15.78 3.11
C CYS A 316 -1.12 -16.11 2.92
N PRO A 317 -1.59 -16.32 1.68
CA PRO A 317 -3.00 -16.59 1.38
C PRO A 317 -3.41 -18.07 1.54
N ARG A 318 -2.51 -18.96 1.97
CA ARG A 318 -2.64 -20.43 1.93
C ARG A 318 -3.98 -20.99 2.41
N TYR A 319 -4.64 -20.33 3.37
CA TYR A 319 -5.87 -20.83 3.99
C TYR A 319 -7.08 -19.96 3.67
N ILE A 320 -6.97 -19.02 2.72
CA ILE A 320 -8.11 -18.23 2.26
C ILE A 320 -8.89 -19.09 1.26
N HIS A 321 -10.13 -19.41 1.57
CA HIS A 321 -11.01 -20.09 0.63
C HIS A 321 -11.34 -19.16 -0.54
N ARG A 322 -11.39 -19.71 -1.74
CA ARG A 322 -11.81 -18.95 -2.92
C ARG A 322 -13.32 -18.83 -2.93
N MET A 323 -13.82 -17.59 -2.97
CA MET A 323 -15.25 -17.28 -3.01
C MET A 323 -15.49 -16.22 -4.08
N SER A 324 -16.70 -16.15 -4.61
CA SER A 324 -17.16 -15.09 -5.50
C SER A 324 -18.30 -14.34 -4.85
N LEU A 325 -18.37 -13.03 -5.08
CA LEU A 325 -19.51 -12.22 -4.69
C LEU A 325 -20.71 -12.62 -5.55
N VAL A 326 -21.78 -13.09 -4.94
CA VAL A 326 -23.04 -13.42 -5.63
C VAL A 326 -23.82 -12.13 -5.90
N GLU A 327 -24.00 -11.30 -4.86
CA GLU A 327 -24.69 -10.01 -4.95
C GLU A 327 -24.21 -9.06 -3.84
N GLU A 328 -24.37 -7.76 -4.06
CA GLU A 328 -24.15 -6.76 -3.02
C GLU A 328 -25.34 -6.74 -2.06
N SER A 329 -25.05 -6.45 -0.79
CA SER A 329 -26.13 -6.27 0.20
C SER A 329 -27.05 -5.12 -0.20
N ALA A 330 -28.36 -5.36 -0.15
CA ALA A 330 -29.39 -4.36 -0.40
C ALA A 330 -29.32 -3.17 0.60
N PHE A 331 -28.62 -3.34 1.73
CA PHE A 331 -28.42 -2.31 2.75
C PHE A 331 -27.20 -1.40 2.47
N VAL A 332 -26.42 -1.66 1.43
CA VAL A 332 -25.35 -0.76 1.04
C VAL A 332 -25.96 0.51 0.46
N PRO A 333 -25.73 1.69 1.07
CA PRO A 333 -26.31 2.93 0.62
C PRO A 333 -25.85 3.30 -0.80
N LYS A 334 -26.78 3.76 -1.63
CA LYS A 334 -26.51 4.19 -3.01
C LYS A 334 -27.03 5.61 -3.23
N SER A 335 -26.30 6.43 -3.97
CA SER A 335 -26.75 7.78 -4.31
C SER A 335 -28.08 7.77 -5.04
N GLY A 336 -29.03 8.61 -4.61
CA GLY A 336 -30.34 8.75 -5.25
C GLY A 336 -31.31 7.61 -5.02
N THR A 337 -30.98 6.65 -4.16
CA THR A 337 -31.84 5.52 -3.80
C THR A 337 -32.09 5.51 -2.30
N GLU A 338 -33.33 5.30 -1.89
CA GLU A 338 -33.68 5.12 -0.48
C GLU A 338 -33.03 3.81 0.04
N THR A 339 -32.33 3.91 1.17
CA THR A 339 -31.69 2.76 1.80
C THR A 339 -32.74 1.85 2.43
N GLN A 340 -32.65 0.55 2.20
CA GLN A 340 -33.58 -0.40 2.79
C GLN A 340 -33.45 -0.40 4.31
N GLU A 341 -34.61 -0.32 5.00
CA GLU A 341 -34.66 -0.38 6.46
C GLU A 341 -34.57 -1.85 6.95
N PRO A 342 -33.77 -2.15 7.98
CA PRO A 342 -33.61 -3.51 8.47
C PRO A 342 -34.88 -4.00 9.17
N ALA A 343 -35.33 -5.19 8.81
CA ALA A 343 -36.61 -5.77 9.27
C ALA A 343 -36.69 -5.89 10.81
N TRP A 344 -35.59 -6.16 11.50
CA TRP A 344 -35.57 -6.29 12.96
C TRP A 344 -36.05 -5.04 13.71
N LYS A 345 -35.93 -3.83 13.13
CA LYS A 345 -36.46 -2.58 13.73
C LYS A 345 -37.99 -2.53 13.78
N ARG A 346 -38.66 -3.39 13.02
CA ARG A 346 -40.14 -3.51 12.99
C ARG A 346 -40.69 -4.43 14.06
N LEU A 347 -39.82 -5.15 14.79
CA LEU A 347 -40.21 -6.07 15.83
C LEU A 347 -40.83 -5.34 17.01
N SER A 348 -41.94 -5.90 17.51
CA SER A 348 -42.62 -5.40 18.72
C SER A 348 -41.73 -5.39 19.95
N ALA A 349 -40.77 -6.35 20.02
CA ALA A 349 -39.84 -6.47 21.15
C ALA A 349 -38.87 -5.28 21.31
N VAL A 350 -38.70 -4.43 20.31
CA VAL A 350 -37.82 -3.25 20.35
C VAL A 350 -38.56 -1.94 20.10
N ALA A 351 -39.86 -1.99 19.88
CA ALA A 351 -40.68 -0.86 19.45
C ALA A 351 -40.64 0.34 20.43
N ASP A 352 -40.59 0.09 21.71
CA ASP A 352 -40.56 1.09 22.80
C ASP A 352 -39.19 1.75 23.01
N VAL A 353 -38.12 1.16 22.49
CA VAL A 353 -36.75 1.61 22.68
C VAL A 353 -36.06 2.07 21.38
N LEU A 354 -36.77 2.10 20.26
CA LEU A 354 -36.23 2.62 19.02
C LEU A 354 -35.84 4.10 19.12
N PRO A 355 -34.72 4.51 18.53
CA PRO A 355 -34.36 5.93 18.37
C PRO A 355 -35.47 6.71 17.65
N ASP A 356 -35.59 8.02 17.92
CA ASP A 356 -36.66 8.86 17.35
C ASP A 356 -36.75 8.76 15.82
N LYS A 357 -35.62 8.71 15.13
CA LYS A 357 -35.54 8.56 13.68
C LYS A 357 -36.16 7.26 13.15
N ASP A 358 -36.20 6.21 13.96
CA ASP A 358 -36.64 4.87 13.59
C ASP A 358 -38.05 4.52 14.16
N LYS A 359 -38.65 5.40 14.97
CA LYS A 359 -39.96 5.17 15.61
C LYS A 359 -41.09 4.87 14.62
N HIS A 360 -41.00 5.37 13.40
CA HIS A 360 -41.97 5.08 12.34
C HIS A 360 -42.06 3.59 11.95
N LEU A 361 -41.02 2.80 12.30
CA LEU A 361 -40.96 1.35 12.04
C LEU A 361 -41.57 0.52 13.19
N ALA A 362 -41.83 1.13 14.35
CA ALA A 362 -42.21 0.45 15.59
C ALA A 362 -43.45 -0.45 15.43
N GLY A 363 -43.32 -1.72 15.81
CA GLY A 363 -44.45 -2.66 15.93
C GLY A 363 -45.12 -3.07 14.61
N GLN A 364 -44.46 -2.86 13.48
CA GLN A 364 -45.00 -3.24 12.17
C GLN A 364 -44.88 -4.75 11.86
N ASP A 365 -44.07 -5.50 12.63
CA ASP A 365 -43.85 -6.93 12.48
C ASP A 365 -43.77 -7.59 13.87
N THR A 366 -44.45 -8.72 14.05
CA THR A 366 -44.50 -9.47 15.32
C THR A 366 -43.80 -10.81 15.27
N ASP A 367 -43.35 -11.26 14.11
CA ASP A 367 -42.78 -12.59 13.89
C ASP A 367 -41.22 -12.53 13.87
N LEU A 368 -40.64 -12.82 15.04
CA LEU A 368 -39.20 -12.81 15.26
C LEU A 368 -38.49 -13.86 14.39
N ASP A 369 -39.08 -15.04 14.22
CA ASP A 369 -38.46 -16.13 13.46
C ASP A 369 -38.42 -15.84 11.97
N LYS A 370 -39.45 -15.21 11.41
CA LYS A 370 -39.41 -14.74 10.02
C LYS A 370 -38.46 -13.58 9.77
N THR A 371 -38.17 -12.80 10.79
CA THR A 371 -37.32 -11.59 10.68
C THR A 371 -35.86 -11.91 10.81
N LEU A 372 -35.50 -12.87 11.68
CA LEU A 372 -34.10 -13.26 11.93
C LEU A 372 -33.59 -14.35 10.97
N ASN A 373 -34.51 -15.16 10.39
CA ASN A 373 -34.17 -16.29 9.53
C ASN A 373 -34.60 -16.08 8.07
N LYS A 374 -34.72 -14.85 7.60
CA LYS A 374 -34.82 -14.56 6.17
C LYS A 374 -33.46 -14.82 5.52
N ASP A 375 -33.36 -16.04 4.95
CA ASP A 375 -32.33 -16.44 3.99
C ASP A 375 -32.37 -15.56 2.74
#